data_0bc98f3b4f8d9ee03e3fec7ebbb17f18
#
_entry.id   0bc98f3b4f8d9ee03e3fec7ebbb17f18
#
_cell.length_a   1.000
_cell.length_b   1.000
_cell.length_c   1.000
_cell.angle_alpha   90.00
_cell.angle_beta   90.00
_cell.angle_gamma   90.00
#
_symmetry.space_group_name_H-M   'P 1'
#
loop_
_entity.id
_entity.type
_entity.pdbx_description
1 polymer ?
#
loop_
_entity_poly.entity_id
_entity_poly.type
_entity_poly.pdbx_seq_one_letter_code
_entity_poly.pdbx_strand_id
1 'polypeptide(L)'
;MILVNTDFYEAKKRTIEVPDLDRIIRGYISAVGGEDCDEAIEYDSRQEVFMQLSSLRKSTISWYPFKKGASVLEIEGGFGAITGALCDSNKHVVVTETSFFRANALAKRYEKRDNLEVYVGNIEDMNFIEQFDYIVLCNILERAGRGSKANVAYAQYLRFLLRHLKEDGKLLIAVDNLYSIQRWNEKSKKKPIRYMERPSGIFIENSCRIL
;
A
#
# COMPACT_ATOMS: atom_id res chain seq x y z
N MET A 1 1.18 -21.20 -6.54
CA MET A 1 1.06 -20.06 -7.48
C MET A 1 -0.13 -19.22 -7.04
N ILE A 2 0.08 -17.95 -6.73
CA ILE A 2 -0.99 -17.02 -6.36
C ILE A 2 -1.68 -16.57 -7.64
N LEU A 3 -2.99 -16.78 -7.72
CA LEU A 3 -3.81 -16.26 -8.81
C LEU A 3 -4.31 -14.86 -8.42
N VAL A 4 -4.17 -13.92 -9.33
CA VAL A 4 -4.75 -12.59 -9.14
C VAL A 4 -6.25 -12.67 -9.39
N ASN A 5 -7.04 -12.33 -8.37
CA ASN A 5 -8.49 -12.27 -8.49
C ASN A 5 -8.89 -11.01 -9.28
N THR A 6 -9.68 -11.20 -10.34
CA THR A 6 -10.10 -10.14 -11.26
C THR A 6 -11.61 -9.85 -11.19
N ASP A 7 -12.34 -10.39 -10.21
CA ASP A 7 -13.79 -10.27 -10.11
C ASP A 7 -14.26 -8.81 -10.05
N PHE A 8 -13.41 -7.92 -9.52
CA PHE A 8 -13.69 -6.49 -9.36
C PHE A 8 -12.91 -5.63 -10.38
N TYR A 9 -12.25 -6.25 -11.36
CA TYR A 9 -11.45 -5.54 -12.34
C TYR A 9 -12.28 -5.22 -13.58
N GLU A 10 -12.69 -3.98 -13.71
CA GLU A 10 -13.17 -3.47 -14.99
C GLU A 10 -11.99 -3.10 -15.88
N ALA A 11 -11.72 -3.90 -16.89
CA ALA A 11 -10.79 -3.53 -17.94
C ALA A 11 -11.32 -2.26 -18.62
N LYS A 12 -10.93 -1.09 -18.11
CA LYS A 12 -11.27 0.19 -18.73
C LYS A 12 -10.82 0.09 -20.18
N LYS A 13 -11.70 0.41 -21.13
CA LYS A 13 -11.49 0.39 -22.59
C LYS A 13 -10.31 1.25 -23.08
N ARG A 14 -9.59 1.92 -22.19
CA ARG A 14 -8.34 2.64 -22.49
C ARG A 14 -7.18 1.71 -22.13
N THR A 15 -6.35 1.43 -23.11
CA THR A 15 -5.02 0.87 -22.90
C THR A 15 -4.27 1.81 -21.97
N ILE A 16 -4.19 1.45 -20.68
CA ILE A 16 -3.39 2.21 -19.71
C ILE A 16 -1.94 1.88 -20.07
N GLU A 17 -1.23 2.86 -20.56
CA GLU A 17 0.20 2.71 -20.82
C GLU A 17 0.91 2.40 -19.51
N VAL A 18 1.61 1.26 -19.48
CA VAL A 18 2.38 0.85 -18.31
C VAL A 18 3.63 1.72 -18.25
N PRO A 19 3.88 2.44 -17.15
CA PRO A 19 5.07 3.26 -17.01
C PRO A 19 6.35 2.42 -17.22
N ASP A 20 7.37 2.98 -17.86
CA ASP A 20 8.66 2.29 -18.08
C ASP A 20 9.29 1.82 -16.77
N LEU A 21 9.17 2.61 -15.72
CA LEU A 21 9.65 2.25 -14.39
C LEU A 21 8.97 0.98 -13.86
N ASP A 22 7.66 0.82 -14.06
CA ASP A 22 6.93 -0.37 -13.63
C ASP A 22 7.42 -1.62 -14.39
N ARG A 23 7.75 -1.47 -15.69
CA ARG A 23 8.32 -2.56 -16.50
C ARG A 23 9.69 -2.97 -15.98
N ILE A 24 10.53 -2.01 -15.60
CA ILE A 24 11.87 -2.24 -15.04
C ILE A 24 11.75 -2.97 -13.70
N ILE A 25 10.91 -2.48 -12.79
CA ILE A 25 10.70 -3.09 -11.47
C ILE A 25 10.20 -4.54 -11.62
N ARG A 26 9.24 -4.78 -12.51
CA ARG A 26 8.78 -6.15 -12.81
C ARG A 26 9.91 -7.01 -13.37
N GLY A 27 10.78 -6.44 -14.20
CA GLY A 27 11.98 -7.12 -14.74
C GLY A 27 12.87 -7.62 -13.61
N TYR A 28 13.17 -6.80 -12.61
CA TYR A 28 13.94 -7.18 -11.43
C TYR A 28 13.26 -8.30 -10.64
N ILE A 29 11.97 -8.18 -10.33
CA ILE A 29 11.20 -9.22 -9.63
C ILE A 29 11.29 -10.56 -10.38
N SER A 30 11.17 -10.53 -11.71
CA SER A 30 11.23 -11.73 -12.54
C SER A 30 12.63 -12.35 -12.61
N ALA A 31 13.68 -11.52 -12.61
CA ALA A 31 15.06 -11.98 -12.65
C ALA A 31 15.50 -12.64 -11.33
N VAL A 32 15.09 -12.05 -10.20
CA VAL A 32 15.41 -12.58 -8.86
C VAL A 32 14.63 -13.87 -8.56
N GLY A 33 13.38 -13.96 -9.00
CA GLY A 33 12.53 -15.14 -8.79
C GLY A 33 12.16 -15.41 -7.33
N GLY A 34 12.14 -14.36 -6.49
CA GLY A 34 11.84 -14.45 -5.07
C GLY A 34 11.39 -13.13 -4.44
N GLU A 35 11.19 -13.17 -3.13
CA GLU A 35 10.68 -12.02 -2.37
C GLU A 35 11.73 -10.93 -2.14
N ASP A 36 12.99 -11.35 -1.97
CA ASP A 36 14.11 -10.45 -1.71
C ASP A 36 14.71 -9.97 -3.04
N CYS A 37 14.59 -8.68 -3.27
CA CYS A 37 15.07 -8.00 -4.47
C CYS A 37 16.16 -6.97 -4.15
N ASP A 38 16.86 -7.08 -3.01
CA ASP A 38 17.87 -6.10 -2.60
C ASP A 38 19.04 -6.03 -3.60
N GLU A 39 19.39 -7.13 -4.26
CA GLU A 39 20.40 -7.11 -5.33
C GLU A 39 20.05 -6.14 -6.48
N ALA A 40 18.76 -5.98 -6.80
CA ALA A 40 18.36 -5.04 -7.84
C ALA A 40 18.69 -3.59 -7.49
N ILE A 41 18.75 -3.26 -6.20
CA ILE A 41 19.03 -1.90 -5.70
C ILE A 41 20.52 -1.57 -5.84
N GLU A 42 21.39 -2.56 -5.82
CA GLU A 42 22.82 -2.37 -6.06
C GLU A 42 23.10 -1.90 -7.50
N TYR A 43 22.29 -2.38 -8.46
CA TYR A 43 22.39 -2.00 -9.88
C TYR A 43 21.61 -0.75 -10.23
N ASP A 44 20.51 -0.48 -9.50
CA ASP A 44 19.59 0.62 -9.79
C ASP A 44 19.31 1.43 -8.54
N SER A 45 20.08 2.50 -8.35
CA SER A 45 20.01 3.37 -7.18
C SER A 45 18.85 4.38 -7.20
N ARG A 46 17.91 4.27 -8.15
CA ARG A 46 16.74 5.16 -8.19
C ARG A 46 15.89 4.99 -6.93
N GLN A 47 15.50 6.12 -6.35
CA GLN A 47 14.69 6.13 -5.13
C GLN A 47 13.39 5.35 -5.29
N GLU A 48 12.77 5.43 -6.47
CA GLU A 48 11.52 4.73 -6.77
C GLU A 48 11.70 3.20 -6.76
N VAL A 49 12.83 2.70 -7.27
CA VAL A 49 13.18 1.26 -7.22
C VAL A 49 13.39 0.82 -5.78
N PHE A 50 14.16 1.59 -5.01
CA PHE A 50 14.36 1.35 -3.58
C PHE A 50 13.02 1.29 -2.83
N MET A 51 12.12 2.24 -3.06
CA MET A 51 10.83 2.32 -2.38
C MET A 51 9.91 1.12 -2.67
N GLN A 52 10.11 0.43 -3.80
CA GLN A 52 9.28 -0.70 -4.19
C GLN A 52 9.91 -2.06 -3.88
N LEU A 53 11.23 -2.16 -3.89
CA LEU A 53 11.92 -3.45 -3.82
C LEU A 53 12.70 -3.70 -2.54
N SER A 54 13.18 -2.65 -1.84
CA SER A 54 14.05 -2.81 -0.68
C SER A 54 13.39 -3.56 0.47
N SER A 55 14.11 -4.54 1.00
CA SER A 55 13.74 -5.29 2.20
C SER A 55 13.63 -4.38 3.44
N LEU A 56 14.35 -3.25 3.45
CA LEU A 56 14.27 -2.26 4.53
C LEU A 56 12.87 -1.66 4.67
N ARG A 57 12.06 -1.68 3.60
CA ARG A 57 10.67 -1.22 3.65
C ARG A 57 9.79 -2.04 4.60
N LYS A 58 10.15 -3.27 4.86
CA LYS A 58 9.47 -4.14 5.85
C LYS A 58 9.47 -3.51 7.25
N SER A 59 10.49 -2.70 7.60
CA SER A 59 10.58 -2.00 8.88
C SER A 59 9.43 -1.01 9.14
N THR A 60 8.73 -0.58 8.10
CA THR A 60 7.54 0.28 8.22
C THR A 60 6.45 -0.36 9.05
N ILE A 61 6.34 -1.70 9.03
CA ILE A 61 5.23 -2.41 9.66
C ILE A 61 5.68 -3.56 10.59
N SER A 62 6.89 -4.10 10.43
CA SER A 62 7.35 -5.28 11.18
C SER A 62 7.50 -5.05 12.69
N TRP A 63 7.59 -3.81 13.14
CA TRP A 63 7.61 -3.44 14.56
C TRP A 63 6.25 -3.55 15.25
N TYR A 64 5.16 -3.61 14.47
CA TYR A 64 3.81 -3.62 15.02
C TYR A 64 3.46 -5.01 15.57
N PRO A 65 2.95 -5.13 16.82
CA PRO A 65 2.61 -6.41 17.42
C PRO A 65 1.23 -6.91 16.95
N PHE A 66 1.17 -7.50 15.77
CA PHE A 66 -0.03 -8.11 15.27
C PHE A 66 -0.57 -9.20 16.19
N LYS A 67 -1.89 -9.31 16.28
CA LYS A 67 -2.54 -10.41 16.99
C LYS A 67 -2.24 -11.72 16.28
N LYS A 68 -1.87 -12.76 17.03
CA LYS A 68 -1.61 -14.09 16.46
C LYS A 68 -2.84 -14.61 15.72
N GLY A 69 -2.64 -15.07 14.48
CA GLY A 69 -3.69 -15.61 13.64
C GLY A 69 -4.62 -14.58 13.01
N ALA A 70 -4.22 -13.31 12.98
CA ALA A 70 -4.99 -12.23 12.41
C ALA A 70 -5.14 -12.30 10.89
N SER A 71 -6.20 -11.64 10.40
CA SER A 71 -6.42 -11.32 8.99
C SER A 71 -6.13 -9.86 8.71
N VAL A 72 -5.46 -9.58 7.59
CA VAL A 72 -5.01 -8.23 7.20
C VAL A 72 -5.45 -7.91 5.79
N LEU A 73 -5.95 -6.69 5.58
CA LEU A 73 -6.21 -6.11 4.27
C LEU A 73 -5.17 -5.01 4.00
N GLU A 74 -4.28 -5.23 3.04
CA GLU A 74 -3.34 -4.22 2.54
C GLU A 74 -3.97 -3.50 1.34
N ILE A 75 -4.04 -2.18 1.41
CA ILE A 75 -4.61 -1.35 0.36
C ILE A 75 -3.52 -0.87 -0.58
N GLU A 76 -3.70 -1.09 -1.90
CA GLU A 76 -2.77 -0.68 -2.96
C GLU A 76 -1.32 -1.14 -2.68
N GLY A 77 -1.11 -2.45 -2.54
CA GLY A 77 0.19 -3.03 -2.19
C GLY A 77 1.32 -2.76 -3.20
N GLY A 78 1.02 -2.22 -4.39
CA GLY A 78 2.00 -1.90 -5.42
C GLY A 78 2.78 -3.14 -5.88
N PHE A 79 4.10 -3.13 -5.72
CA PHE A 79 4.96 -4.27 -5.99
C PHE A 79 5.27 -5.11 -4.73
N GLY A 80 4.53 -4.89 -3.64
CA GLY A 80 4.63 -5.69 -2.42
C GLY A 80 5.76 -5.28 -1.47
N ALA A 81 6.04 -3.98 -1.34
CA ALA A 81 7.15 -3.50 -0.50
C ALA A 81 7.06 -3.92 0.96
N ILE A 82 5.85 -4.03 1.52
CA ILE A 82 5.59 -4.44 2.91
C ILE A 82 4.81 -5.75 3.02
N THR A 83 4.25 -6.26 1.92
CA THR A 83 3.41 -7.45 1.88
C THR A 83 4.06 -8.67 2.54
N GLY A 84 5.36 -8.88 2.29
CA GLY A 84 6.10 -9.99 2.91
C GLY A 84 6.08 -9.94 4.44
N ALA A 85 6.30 -8.76 5.03
CA ALA A 85 6.26 -8.59 6.49
C ALA A 85 4.84 -8.83 7.07
N LEU A 86 3.80 -8.46 6.31
CA LEU A 86 2.43 -8.77 6.69
C LEU A 86 2.17 -10.28 6.65
N CYS A 87 2.63 -10.97 5.62
CA CYS A 87 2.52 -12.43 5.50
C CYS A 87 3.28 -13.18 6.61
N ASP A 88 4.45 -12.67 7.02
CA ASP A 88 5.25 -13.27 8.10
C ASP A 88 4.54 -13.20 9.46
N SER A 89 3.74 -12.15 9.68
CA SER A 89 3.14 -11.85 10.98
C SER A 89 1.68 -12.30 11.12
N ASN A 90 1.00 -12.62 10.02
CA ASN A 90 -0.44 -12.84 10.01
C ASN A 90 -0.83 -14.16 9.33
N LYS A 91 -1.99 -14.67 9.69
CA LYS A 91 -2.50 -15.94 9.14
C LYS A 91 -3.04 -15.79 7.72
N HIS A 92 -3.64 -14.66 7.43
CA HIS A 92 -4.30 -14.39 6.14
C HIS A 92 -4.07 -12.93 5.74
N VAL A 93 -3.56 -12.70 4.55
CA VAL A 93 -3.29 -11.37 3.99
C VAL A 93 -3.99 -11.25 2.66
N VAL A 94 -4.82 -10.23 2.54
CA VAL A 94 -5.46 -9.83 1.29
C VAL A 94 -4.85 -8.52 0.84
N VAL A 95 -4.40 -8.45 -0.40
CA VAL A 95 -3.83 -7.23 -1.00
C VAL A 95 -4.73 -6.77 -2.13
N THR A 96 -5.07 -5.49 -2.13
CA THR A 96 -5.73 -4.84 -3.28
C THR A 96 -4.73 -4.01 -4.07
N GLU A 97 -4.86 -3.99 -5.38
CA GLU A 97 -4.05 -3.16 -6.28
C GLU A 97 -4.88 -2.74 -7.49
N THR A 98 -4.82 -1.48 -7.87
CA THR A 98 -5.60 -0.95 -9.00
C THR A 98 -5.02 -1.30 -10.36
N SER A 99 -3.70 -1.52 -10.43
CA SER A 99 -2.99 -1.87 -11.64
C SER A 99 -2.88 -3.39 -11.81
N PHE A 100 -3.51 -3.94 -12.82
CA PHE A 100 -3.36 -5.36 -13.17
C PHE A 100 -1.89 -5.76 -13.37
N PHE A 101 -1.09 -4.86 -13.93
CA PHE A 101 0.33 -5.10 -14.15
C PHE A 101 1.10 -5.26 -12.83
N ARG A 102 0.85 -4.38 -11.86
CA ARG A 102 1.49 -4.42 -10.54
C ARG A 102 0.99 -5.59 -9.72
N ALA A 103 -0.33 -5.86 -9.73
CA ALA A 103 -0.92 -7.01 -9.04
C ALA A 103 -0.28 -8.35 -9.49
N ASN A 104 -0.07 -8.54 -10.80
CA ASN A 104 0.62 -9.73 -11.30
C ASN A 104 2.09 -9.79 -10.89
N ALA A 105 2.79 -8.65 -10.87
CA ALA A 105 4.18 -8.61 -10.42
C ALA A 105 4.29 -8.94 -8.92
N LEU A 106 3.38 -8.42 -8.10
CA LEU A 106 3.27 -8.73 -6.67
C LEU A 106 2.99 -10.22 -6.45
N ALA A 107 1.98 -10.77 -7.14
CA ALA A 107 1.65 -12.19 -7.05
C ALA A 107 2.83 -13.09 -7.47
N LYS A 108 3.60 -12.68 -8.48
CA LYS A 108 4.82 -13.39 -8.90
C LYS A 108 5.91 -13.32 -7.84
N ARG A 109 6.15 -12.15 -7.24
CA ARG A 109 7.13 -11.95 -6.18
C ARG A 109 6.90 -12.87 -4.98
N TYR A 110 5.64 -13.05 -4.63
CA TYR A 110 5.23 -13.83 -3.45
C TYR A 110 4.61 -15.19 -3.79
N GLU A 111 4.87 -15.74 -4.98
CA GLU A 111 4.21 -16.96 -5.50
C GLU A 111 4.32 -18.19 -4.60
N LYS A 112 5.26 -18.20 -3.66
CA LYS A 112 5.48 -19.30 -2.71
C LYS A 112 4.67 -19.14 -1.41
N ARG A 113 3.97 -18.01 -1.22
CA ARG A 113 3.13 -17.80 -0.04
C ARG A 113 1.79 -18.51 -0.20
N ASP A 114 1.33 -19.14 0.86
CA ASP A 114 0.04 -19.85 0.94
C ASP A 114 -1.03 -19.04 1.69
N ASN A 115 -0.62 -17.95 2.37
CA ASN A 115 -1.48 -17.08 3.17
C ASN A 115 -1.75 -15.72 2.52
N LEU A 116 -1.53 -15.57 1.20
CA LEU A 116 -1.70 -14.33 0.46
C LEU A 116 -2.72 -14.47 -0.67
N GLU A 117 -3.66 -13.53 -0.71
CA GLU A 117 -4.58 -13.34 -1.83
C GLU A 117 -4.38 -11.94 -2.44
N VAL A 118 -4.45 -11.85 -3.77
CA VAL A 118 -4.25 -10.60 -4.50
C VAL A 118 -5.48 -10.30 -5.34
N TYR A 119 -6.09 -9.15 -5.11
CA TYR A 119 -7.25 -8.65 -5.84
C TYR A 119 -6.87 -7.43 -6.67
N VAL A 120 -7.35 -7.36 -7.91
CA VAL A 120 -7.17 -6.19 -8.76
C VAL A 120 -8.48 -5.45 -8.95
N GLY A 121 -8.43 -4.12 -8.77
CA GLY A 121 -9.57 -3.20 -8.87
C GLY A 121 -9.50 -2.08 -7.84
N ASN A 122 -10.47 -1.19 -7.87
CA ASN A 122 -10.60 -0.19 -6.82
C ASN A 122 -11.22 -0.82 -5.58
N ILE A 123 -10.66 -0.54 -4.42
CA ILE A 123 -11.23 -1.02 -3.15
C ILE A 123 -12.69 -0.58 -2.95
N GLU A 124 -13.08 0.57 -3.48
CA GLU A 124 -14.44 1.10 -3.39
C GLU A 124 -15.47 0.26 -4.15
N ASP A 125 -15.03 -0.51 -5.14
CA ASP A 125 -15.85 -1.42 -5.95
C ASP A 125 -15.86 -2.84 -5.39
N MET A 126 -15.01 -3.11 -4.36
CA MET A 126 -14.86 -4.43 -3.75
C MET A 126 -15.82 -4.60 -2.57
N ASN A 127 -16.50 -5.72 -2.54
CA ASN A 127 -17.41 -6.06 -1.45
C ASN A 127 -16.96 -7.37 -0.81
N PHE A 128 -15.97 -7.27 0.09
CA PHE A 128 -15.51 -8.43 0.84
C PHE A 128 -16.60 -8.90 1.80
N ILE A 129 -16.86 -10.20 1.80
CA ILE A 129 -17.79 -10.83 2.76
C ILE A 129 -17.15 -10.87 4.15
N GLU A 130 -15.82 -11.06 4.19
CA GLU A 130 -15.05 -11.12 5.41
C GLU A 130 -14.63 -9.74 5.90
N GLN A 131 -14.61 -9.58 7.22
CA GLN A 131 -14.01 -8.42 7.89
C GLN A 131 -12.61 -8.78 8.37
N PHE A 132 -11.74 -7.78 8.43
CA PHE A 132 -10.33 -7.94 8.76
C PHE A 132 -10.01 -7.46 10.18
N ASP A 133 -9.03 -8.11 10.82
CA ASP A 133 -8.50 -7.65 12.10
C ASP A 133 -7.72 -6.35 11.93
N TYR A 134 -7.07 -6.19 10.76
CA TYR A 134 -6.29 -4.99 10.43
C TYR A 134 -6.50 -4.57 8.98
N ILE A 135 -6.53 -3.25 8.77
CA ILE A 135 -6.38 -2.64 7.44
C ILE A 135 -5.10 -1.81 7.44
N VAL A 136 -4.26 -1.96 6.44
CA VAL A 136 -2.97 -1.27 6.33
C VAL A 136 -2.95 -0.39 5.10
N LEU A 137 -2.67 0.90 5.30
CA LEU A 137 -2.44 1.89 4.25
C LEU A 137 -1.01 2.42 4.37
N CYS A 138 -0.21 2.26 3.32
CA CYS A 138 1.15 2.76 3.29
C CYS A 138 1.33 3.74 2.12
N ASN A 139 1.49 5.04 2.40
CA ASN A 139 1.71 6.13 1.43
C ASN A 139 0.59 6.31 0.38
N ILE A 140 -0.65 5.97 0.73
CA ILE A 140 -1.79 5.99 -0.19
C ILE A 140 -2.66 7.22 0.03
N LEU A 141 -2.84 7.64 1.27
CA LEU A 141 -3.72 8.77 1.60
C LEU A 141 -3.36 10.06 0.84
N GLU A 142 -2.09 10.26 0.53
CA GLU A 142 -1.64 11.41 -0.25
C GLU A 142 -2.25 11.45 -1.65
N ARG A 143 -2.61 10.31 -2.21
CA ARG A 143 -3.25 10.21 -3.53
C ARG A 143 -4.77 10.38 -3.46
N ALA A 144 -5.41 9.85 -2.44
CA ALA A 144 -6.86 9.94 -2.24
C ALA A 144 -7.35 11.40 -2.09
N GLY A 145 -6.50 12.31 -1.62
CA GLY A 145 -6.84 13.73 -1.43
C GLY A 145 -6.55 14.67 -2.60
N ARG A 146 -6.09 14.19 -3.74
CA ARG A 146 -5.72 15.05 -4.90
C ARG A 146 -6.91 15.54 -5.73
N GLY A 147 -8.12 15.61 -5.16
CA GLY A 147 -9.31 16.21 -5.76
C GLY A 147 -9.90 17.31 -4.88
N SER A 148 -10.76 18.17 -5.44
CA SER A 148 -11.38 19.29 -4.73
C SER A 148 -12.01 18.89 -3.38
N LYS A 149 -11.74 19.65 -2.30
CA LYS A 149 -12.21 19.40 -0.91
C LYS A 149 -11.56 18.18 -0.24
N ALA A 150 -10.24 18.11 -0.27
CA ALA A 150 -9.42 17.03 0.28
C ALA A 150 -9.89 16.47 1.64
N ASN A 151 -10.23 17.30 2.62
CA ASN A 151 -10.62 16.84 3.96
C ASN A 151 -11.89 15.99 3.97
N VAL A 152 -12.87 16.29 3.11
CA VAL A 152 -14.12 15.51 3.02
C VAL A 152 -13.88 14.19 2.33
N ALA A 153 -13.05 14.18 1.29
CA ALA A 153 -12.69 12.97 0.55
C ALA A 153 -11.92 11.97 1.44
N TYR A 154 -10.96 12.43 2.24
CA TYR A 154 -10.24 11.58 3.19
C TYR A 154 -11.17 10.94 4.22
N ALA A 155 -12.04 11.74 4.85
CA ALA A 155 -12.94 11.23 5.86
C ALA A 155 -13.93 10.19 5.28
N GLN A 156 -14.42 10.41 4.07
CA GLN A 156 -15.31 9.47 3.39
C GLN A 156 -14.57 8.18 3.04
N TYR A 157 -13.37 8.26 2.51
CA TYR A 157 -12.54 7.12 2.18
C TYR A 157 -12.21 6.26 3.42
N LEU A 158 -11.77 6.90 4.51
CA LEU A 158 -11.50 6.19 5.76
C LEU A 158 -12.76 5.54 6.33
N ARG A 159 -13.91 6.23 6.34
CA ARG A 159 -15.19 5.63 6.77
C ARG A 159 -15.59 4.44 5.91
N PHE A 160 -15.31 4.49 4.62
CA PHE A 160 -15.54 3.36 3.73
C PHE A 160 -14.69 2.16 4.16
N LEU A 161 -13.39 2.35 4.39
CA LEU A 161 -12.48 1.29 4.80
C LEU A 161 -12.88 0.68 6.16
N LEU A 162 -13.38 1.48 7.11
CA LEU A 162 -13.81 1.01 8.41
C LEU A 162 -14.94 -0.04 8.35
N ARG A 163 -15.71 -0.10 7.26
CA ARG A 163 -16.75 -1.14 7.07
C ARG A 163 -16.17 -2.53 6.90
N HIS A 164 -14.92 -2.62 6.46
CA HIS A 164 -14.21 -3.88 6.27
C HIS A 164 -13.43 -4.32 7.51
N LEU A 165 -13.45 -3.53 8.60
CA LEU A 165 -12.86 -3.89 9.88
C LEU A 165 -13.84 -4.65 10.76
N LYS A 166 -13.32 -5.65 11.50
CA LYS A 166 -14.01 -6.24 12.64
C LYS A 166 -14.26 -5.19 13.72
N GLU A 167 -15.15 -5.47 14.67
CA GLU A 167 -15.51 -4.57 15.76
C GLU A 167 -14.29 -4.07 16.55
N ASP A 168 -13.33 -4.98 16.84
CA ASP A 168 -12.06 -4.65 17.51
C ASP A 168 -10.91 -4.44 16.52
N GLY A 169 -11.21 -4.32 15.24
CA GLY A 169 -10.22 -4.17 14.17
C GLY A 169 -9.51 -2.81 14.24
N LYS A 170 -8.30 -2.75 13.66
CA LYS A 170 -7.49 -1.53 13.67
C LYS A 170 -7.07 -1.13 12.28
N LEU A 171 -7.10 0.19 12.04
CA LEU A 171 -6.60 0.81 10.82
C LEU A 171 -5.19 1.34 11.08
N LEU A 172 -4.21 0.81 10.36
CA LEU A 172 -2.81 1.21 10.43
C LEU A 172 -2.48 2.08 9.22
N ILE A 173 -2.01 3.29 9.47
CA ILE A 173 -1.72 4.27 8.42
C ILE A 173 -0.27 4.72 8.53
N ALA A 174 0.51 4.48 7.48
CA ALA A 174 1.84 5.05 7.32
C ALA A 174 1.80 6.12 6.24
N VAL A 175 2.19 7.35 6.58
CA VAL A 175 2.23 8.50 5.67
C VAL A 175 3.53 9.25 5.81
N ASP A 176 3.94 9.95 4.77
CA ASP A 176 5.10 10.83 4.82
C ASP A 176 4.85 11.99 5.80
N ASN A 177 5.79 12.21 6.69
CA ASN A 177 5.73 13.31 7.63
C ASN A 177 6.20 14.62 6.97
N LEU A 178 5.34 15.64 6.97
CA LEU A 178 5.66 16.99 6.45
C LEU A 178 6.88 17.61 7.15
N TYR A 179 7.13 17.25 8.40
CA TYR A 179 8.25 17.73 9.22
C TYR A 179 9.45 16.77 9.24
N SER A 180 9.49 15.79 8.33
CA SER A 180 10.63 14.87 8.24
C SER A 180 11.92 15.60 7.87
N ILE A 181 13.06 15.10 8.35
CA ILE A 181 14.40 15.63 8.04
C ILE A 181 14.63 15.64 6.52
N GLN A 182 14.14 14.63 5.82
CA GLN A 182 14.24 14.54 4.37
C GLN A 182 13.58 15.75 3.68
N ARG A 183 12.37 16.15 4.11
CA ARG A 183 11.68 17.33 3.56
C ARG A 183 12.34 18.65 3.95
N TRP A 184 13.02 18.70 5.08
CA TRP A 184 13.83 19.86 5.44
C TRP A 184 15.03 20.02 4.51
N ASN A 185 15.67 18.93 4.13
CA ASN A 185 16.79 18.95 3.20
C ASN A 185 16.36 19.29 1.75
N GLU A 186 15.17 18.87 1.33
CA GLU A 186 14.62 19.20 0.01
C GLU A 186 14.19 20.66 -0.13
N LYS A 187 13.80 21.33 0.96
CA LYS A 187 13.42 22.75 0.95
C LYS A 187 14.56 23.67 0.50
N SER A 188 15.80 23.24 0.58
CA SER A 188 16.95 24.01 0.09
C SER A 188 17.07 24.01 -1.44
N LYS A 189 16.35 23.18 -2.17
CA LYS A 189 16.52 22.96 -3.61
C LYS A 189 15.29 23.28 -4.49
N LYS A 190 14.11 23.52 -3.92
CA LYS A 190 12.87 23.79 -4.68
C LYS A 190 12.11 24.97 -4.12
N LYS A 191 11.41 25.71 -5.01
CA LYS A 191 10.56 26.88 -4.73
C LYS A 191 9.73 26.70 -3.46
N PRO A 192 9.53 27.77 -2.64
CA PRO A 192 8.78 27.67 -1.39
C PRO A 192 7.42 27.04 -1.67
N ILE A 193 7.18 25.90 -1.04
CA ILE A 193 5.86 25.28 -1.02
C ILE A 193 4.95 26.32 -0.36
N ARG A 194 3.94 26.83 -1.10
CA ARG A 194 2.87 27.60 -0.50
C ARG A 194 2.41 26.83 0.73
N TYR A 195 2.44 27.50 1.87
CA TYR A 195 1.88 26.95 3.10
C TYR A 195 0.48 26.43 2.78
N MET A 196 0.34 25.12 2.67
CA MET A 196 -0.97 24.51 2.68
C MET A 196 -1.55 24.81 4.05
N GLU A 197 -2.73 25.44 4.04
CA GLU A 197 -3.56 25.66 5.20
C GLU A 197 -3.53 24.40 6.07
N ARG A 198 -3.30 24.61 7.37
CA ARG A 198 -3.24 23.53 8.37
C ARG A 198 -4.45 22.62 8.16
N PRO A 199 -4.28 21.30 8.01
CA PRO A 199 -5.41 20.43 8.17
C PRO A 199 -5.89 20.62 9.61
N SER A 200 -7.06 21.23 9.75
CA SER A 200 -7.78 21.24 11.01
C SER A 200 -7.92 19.77 11.42
N GLY A 201 -7.34 19.41 12.58
CA GLY A 201 -7.23 18.04 13.05
C GLY A 201 -8.58 17.31 12.94
N ILE A 202 -8.59 16.19 12.25
CA ILE A 202 -9.73 15.29 12.24
C ILE A 202 -9.55 14.41 13.48
N PHE A 203 -10.26 14.75 14.56
CA PHE A 203 -10.45 13.85 15.67
C PHE A 203 -11.55 12.87 15.30
N ILE A 204 -11.20 11.62 15.10
CA ILE A 204 -12.17 10.52 15.03
C ILE A 204 -12.33 10.00 16.44
N GLU A 205 -13.36 10.48 17.12
CA GLU A 205 -13.82 9.95 18.40
C GLU A 205 -14.66 8.71 18.08
N ASN A 206 -14.08 7.54 18.25
CA ASN A 206 -14.64 6.27 18.70
C ASN A 206 -13.70 5.13 18.35
N SER A 207 -12.98 4.64 19.37
CA SER A 207 -12.29 3.35 19.44
C SER A 207 -11.16 3.04 18.43
N CYS A 208 -10.84 3.88 17.47
CA CYS A 208 -9.64 3.75 16.66
C CYS A 208 -8.52 4.62 17.23
N ARG A 209 -7.54 4.01 17.90
CA ARG A 209 -6.28 4.68 18.19
C ARG A 209 -5.46 4.71 16.91
N ILE A 210 -5.27 5.92 16.35
CA ILE A 210 -4.29 6.18 15.31
C ILE A 210 -2.93 6.26 16.01
N LEU A 211 -2.03 5.37 15.70
CA LEU A 211 -0.64 5.37 16.12
C LEU A 211 0.24 5.99 15.03
#